data_e00ac014692def5d4210026285fcc5b3
#
_entry.id   e00ac014692def5d4210026285fcc5b3
#
_cell.length_a   1.000
_cell.length_b   1.000
_cell.length_c   1.000
_cell.angle_alpha   90.00
_cell.angle_beta   90.00
_cell.angle_gamma   90.00
#
_symmetry.space_group_name_H-M   'P 1'
#
loop_
_entity.id
_entity.type
_entity.pdbx_description
1 polymer ?
#
loop_
_entity_poly.entity_id
_entity_poly.type
_entity_poly.pdbx_seq_one_letter_code
_entity_poly.pdbx_strand_id
1 'polypeptide(L)'
;MGALIHIENMKKIYNPGENEVRALDGIDLDIEKGDLVAIVGHSGSGKSTLMNMLGCLDTPTSGKYVLDGQDVASMTDNQLADVRNKEIGFIFQGFNLISNLDAVGNVELPLVYRGVSKNERKQLAMEALKSVGLEDRMKHK
;
A
#
# COMPACT_ATOMS: atom_id res chain seq x y z
N MET A 1 -20.83 12.65 2.68
CA MET A 1 -19.97 11.50 3.01
C MET A 1 -18.55 11.97 3.16
N GLY A 2 -17.81 11.40 4.10
CA GLY A 2 -16.41 11.76 4.31
C GLY A 2 -15.49 11.29 3.19
N ALA A 3 -14.29 11.85 3.13
CA ALA A 3 -13.26 11.44 2.19
C ALA A 3 -12.86 9.98 2.43
N LEU A 4 -12.48 9.25 1.37
CA LEU A 4 -11.90 7.93 1.48
C LEU A 4 -10.57 7.97 2.22
N ILE A 5 -9.74 8.97 1.88
CA ILE A 5 -8.47 9.27 2.55
C ILE A 5 -8.54 10.69 3.09
N HIS A 6 -8.28 10.85 4.39
CA HIS A 6 -8.17 12.14 5.04
C HIS A 6 -6.85 12.20 5.81
N ILE A 7 -6.01 13.13 5.42
CA ILE A 7 -4.71 13.37 6.05
C ILE A 7 -4.68 14.80 6.56
N GLU A 8 -4.30 14.95 7.82
CA GLU A 8 -4.27 16.23 8.50
C GLU A 8 -2.93 16.42 9.20
N ASN A 9 -2.20 17.45 8.80
CA ASN A 9 -0.92 17.84 9.39
C ASN A 9 0.06 16.67 9.56
N MET A 10 0.15 15.81 8.55
CA MET A 10 1.01 14.63 8.60
C MET A 10 2.48 15.03 8.52
N LYS A 11 3.28 14.51 9.43
CA LYS A 11 4.73 14.72 9.47
C LYS A 11 5.43 13.38 9.50
N LYS A 12 6.53 13.29 8.79
CA LYS A 12 7.47 12.16 8.89
C LYS A 12 8.88 12.72 9.00
N ILE A 13 9.50 12.49 10.15
CA ILE A 13 10.81 12.99 10.49
C ILE A 13 11.71 11.80 10.77
N TYR A 14 12.80 11.71 10.02
CA TYR A 14 13.83 10.69 10.23
C TYR A 14 14.99 11.29 11.03
N ASN A 15 15.60 10.49 11.88
CA ASN A 15 16.75 10.87 12.70
C ASN A 15 16.52 12.17 13.49
N PRO A 16 15.49 12.22 14.37
CA PRO A 16 15.24 13.44 15.14
C PRO A 16 16.48 13.86 15.95
N GLY A 17 16.84 15.13 15.89
CA GLY A 17 18.04 15.68 16.53
C GLY A 17 19.13 15.93 15.52
N GLU A 18 20.25 15.18 15.61
CA GLU A 18 21.35 15.33 14.65
C GLU A 18 20.99 14.69 13.31
N ASN A 19 21.28 15.40 12.21
CA ASN A 19 20.99 14.95 10.84
C ASN A 19 19.50 14.66 10.60
N GLU A 20 18.64 15.48 11.19
CA GLU A 20 17.19 15.36 11.04
C GLU A 20 16.76 15.57 9.59
N VAL A 21 15.93 14.67 9.08
CA VAL A 21 15.30 14.80 7.76
C VAL A 21 13.79 14.91 7.94
N ARG A 22 13.22 16.05 7.57
CA ARG A 22 11.76 16.27 7.56
C ARG A 22 11.22 15.88 6.20
N ALA A 23 11.01 14.59 5.99
CA ALA A 23 10.52 14.06 4.72
C ALA A 23 9.09 14.54 4.41
N LEU A 24 8.24 14.63 5.42
CA LEU A 24 6.92 15.27 5.37
C LEU A 24 6.82 16.25 6.53
N ASP A 25 6.39 17.47 6.25
CA ASP A 25 6.36 18.54 7.24
C ASP A 25 5.01 19.27 7.24
N GLY A 26 3.95 18.54 7.61
CA GLY A 26 2.61 19.09 7.73
C GLY A 26 1.80 19.00 6.44
N ILE A 27 1.54 17.80 5.98
CA ILE A 27 0.75 17.56 4.76
C ILE A 27 -0.72 17.43 5.12
N ASP A 28 -1.57 18.11 4.34
CA ASP A 28 -3.03 17.97 4.38
C ASP A 28 -3.50 17.46 3.02
N LEU A 29 -4.35 16.45 3.02
CA LEU A 29 -4.83 15.83 1.79
C LEU A 29 -6.15 15.13 2.03
N ASP A 30 -7.11 15.34 1.13
CA ASP A 30 -8.36 14.60 1.09
C ASP A 30 -8.52 13.97 -0.30
N ILE A 31 -8.84 12.67 -0.31
CA ILE A 31 -9.12 11.94 -1.53
C ILE A 31 -10.49 11.28 -1.40
N GLU A 32 -11.37 11.59 -2.34
CA GLU A 32 -12.71 11.02 -2.40
C GLU A 32 -12.69 9.67 -3.11
N LYS A 33 -13.66 8.83 -2.81
CA LYS A 33 -13.84 7.57 -3.50
C LYS A 33 -14.06 7.80 -5.00
N GLY A 34 -13.31 7.08 -5.83
CA GLY A 34 -13.38 7.22 -7.28
C GLY A 34 -12.42 8.24 -7.88
N ASP A 35 -11.69 8.98 -7.04
CA ASP A 35 -10.73 9.96 -7.54
C ASP A 35 -9.51 9.30 -8.16
N LEU A 36 -8.98 9.95 -9.21
CA LEU A 36 -7.66 9.66 -9.76
C LEU A 36 -6.74 10.82 -9.39
N VAL A 37 -5.72 10.55 -8.59
CA VAL A 37 -4.83 11.59 -8.03
C VAL A 37 -3.40 11.30 -8.45
N ALA A 38 -2.69 12.35 -8.90
CA ALA A 38 -1.26 12.29 -9.20
C ALA A 38 -0.47 13.12 -8.18
N ILE A 39 0.59 12.53 -7.65
CA ILE A 39 1.52 13.22 -6.75
C ILE A 39 2.78 13.55 -7.54
N VAL A 40 3.04 14.85 -7.70
CA VAL A 40 4.15 15.34 -8.51
C VAL A 40 5.13 16.14 -7.64
N GLY A 41 6.40 16.12 -8.03
CA GLY A 41 7.46 16.83 -7.34
C GLY A 41 8.82 16.31 -7.80
N HIS A 42 9.90 17.01 -7.43
CA HIS A 42 11.24 16.53 -7.77
C HIS A 42 11.68 15.39 -6.85
N SER A 43 12.77 14.73 -7.22
CA SER A 43 13.46 13.78 -6.37
C SER A 43 13.80 14.43 -5.02
N GLY A 44 13.51 13.73 -3.93
CA GLY A 44 13.74 14.25 -2.59
C GLY A 44 12.64 15.15 -2.03
N SER A 45 11.52 15.32 -2.76
CA SER A 45 10.40 16.17 -2.29
C SER A 45 9.44 15.47 -1.32
N GLY A 46 9.69 14.19 -1.00
CA GLY A 46 8.85 13.41 -0.08
C GLY A 46 7.76 12.57 -0.74
N LYS A 47 7.74 12.48 -2.07
CA LYS A 47 6.72 11.68 -2.80
C LYS A 47 6.70 10.23 -2.36
N SER A 48 7.86 9.58 -2.32
CA SER A 48 7.99 8.18 -1.91
C SER A 48 7.57 7.98 -0.46
N THR A 49 7.93 8.91 0.42
CA THR A 49 7.54 8.88 1.82
C THR A 49 6.02 8.98 1.95
N LEU A 50 5.40 9.92 1.23
CA LEU A 50 3.93 10.07 1.24
C LEU A 50 3.25 8.80 0.71
N MET A 51 3.75 8.21 -0.37
CA MET A 51 3.21 6.96 -0.91
C MET A 51 3.32 5.81 0.10
N ASN A 52 4.41 5.72 0.85
CA ASN A 52 4.57 4.72 1.91
C ASN A 52 3.58 4.92 3.05
N MET A 53 3.29 6.18 3.41
CA MET A 53 2.26 6.50 4.41
C MET A 53 0.88 6.10 3.91
N LEU A 54 0.52 6.50 2.68
CA LEU A 54 -0.77 6.15 2.07
C LEU A 54 -0.97 4.64 1.99
N GLY A 55 0.09 3.91 1.66
CA GLY A 55 0.07 2.46 1.55
C GLY A 55 0.20 1.70 2.86
N CYS A 56 0.25 2.39 3.99
CA CYS A 56 0.41 1.78 5.32
C CYS A 56 1.69 0.94 5.45
N LEU A 57 2.73 1.27 4.67
CA LEU A 57 4.04 0.62 4.77
C LEU A 57 4.90 1.22 5.87
N ASP A 58 4.55 2.41 6.32
CA ASP A 58 5.23 3.12 7.40
C ASP A 58 4.19 3.94 8.16
N THR A 59 4.56 4.44 9.33
CA THR A 59 3.70 5.26 10.16
C THR A 59 4.21 6.69 10.24
N PRO A 60 3.33 7.71 10.29
CA PRO A 60 3.76 9.09 10.45
C PRO A 60 4.35 9.33 11.83
N THR A 61 5.26 10.32 11.91
CA THR A 61 5.79 10.80 13.20
C THR A 61 4.70 11.49 14.00
N SER A 62 3.87 12.27 13.32
CA SER A 62 2.72 12.95 13.91
C SER A 62 1.69 13.27 12.84
N GLY A 63 0.52 13.76 13.26
CA GLY A 63 -0.57 14.07 12.38
C GLY A 63 -1.62 12.96 12.33
N LYS A 64 -2.61 13.15 11.48
CA LYS A 64 -3.77 12.26 11.38
C LYS A 64 -3.84 11.63 10.00
N TYR A 65 -4.14 10.34 9.97
CA TYR A 65 -4.44 9.64 8.73
C TYR A 65 -5.64 8.72 8.95
N VAL A 66 -6.74 9.02 8.26
CA VAL A 66 -7.97 8.23 8.29
C VAL A 66 -8.17 7.63 6.90
N LEU A 67 -8.27 6.30 6.85
CA LEU A 67 -8.54 5.55 5.62
C LEU A 67 -9.87 4.82 5.79
N ASP A 68 -10.84 5.16 4.96
CA ASP A 68 -12.18 4.56 4.96
C ASP A 68 -12.80 4.52 6.38
N GLY A 69 -12.68 5.64 7.08
CA GLY A 69 -13.21 5.79 8.45
C GLY A 69 -12.36 5.20 9.57
N GLN A 70 -11.21 4.61 9.26
CA GLN A 70 -10.30 4.00 10.24
C GLN A 70 -9.09 4.87 10.51
N ASP A 71 -8.79 5.13 11.79
CA ASP A 71 -7.59 5.88 12.19
C ASP A 71 -6.34 5.00 12.05
N VAL A 72 -5.66 5.13 10.93
CA VAL A 72 -4.51 4.31 10.57
C VAL A 72 -3.26 4.70 11.36
N ALA A 73 -3.12 5.99 11.70
CA ALA A 73 -1.93 6.50 12.39
C ALA A 73 -1.73 5.88 13.79
N SER A 74 -2.79 5.39 14.41
CA SER A 74 -2.74 4.77 15.75
C SER A 74 -2.73 3.25 15.72
N MET A 75 -2.68 2.62 14.55
CA MET A 75 -2.73 1.16 14.41
C MET A 75 -1.40 0.49 14.78
N THR A 76 -1.50 -0.74 15.28
CA THR A 76 -0.36 -1.64 15.47
C THR A 76 0.14 -2.18 14.12
N ASP A 77 1.35 -2.77 14.10
CA ASP A 77 1.91 -3.36 12.88
C ASP A 77 1.01 -4.46 12.30
N ASN A 78 0.38 -5.27 13.14
CA ASN A 78 -0.55 -6.31 12.69
C ASN A 78 -1.81 -5.73 12.07
N GLN A 79 -2.35 -4.68 12.66
CA GLN A 79 -3.52 -3.97 12.12
C GLN A 79 -3.19 -3.32 10.78
N LEU A 80 -2.01 -2.70 10.64
CA LEU A 80 -1.55 -2.11 9.39
C LEU A 80 -1.36 -3.17 8.30
N ALA A 81 -0.81 -4.34 8.66
CA ALA A 81 -0.67 -5.45 7.72
C ALA A 81 -2.02 -5.93 7.19
N ASP A 82 -3.03 -5.98 8.05
CA ASP A 82 -4.39 -6.36 7.67
C ASP A 82 -5.01 -5.34 6.71
N VAL A 83 -4.84 -4.05 6.99
CA VAL A 83 -5.30 -2.96 6.11
C VAL A 83 -4.62 -3.04 4.74
N ARG A 84 -3.30 -3.23 4.70
CA ARG A 84 -2.58 -3.40 3.43
C ARG A 84 -3.12 -4.57 2.61
N ASN A 85 -3.43 -5.67 3.27
CA ASN A 85 -3.93 -6.86 2.58
C ASN A 85 -5.33 -6.66 2.00
N LYS A 86 -6.22 -6.00 2.73
CA LYS A 86 -7.64 -5.92 2.40
C LYS A 86 -8.04 -4.66 1.65
N GLU A 87 -7.41 -3.53 1.95
CA GLU A 87 -7.87 -2.22 1.48
C GLU A 87 -6.98 -1.62 0.39
N ILE A 88 -5.73 -2.06 0.27
CA ILE A 88 -4.73 -1.40 -0.56
C ILE A 88 -4.15 -2.36 -1.58
N GLY A 89 -4.11 -1.91 -2.85
CA GLY A 89 -3.33 -2.57 -3.90
C GLY A 89 -2.12 -1.70 -4.24
N PHE A 90 -0.92 -2.30 -4.20
CA PHE A 90 0.33 -1.62 -4.49
C PHE A 90 0.88 -2.06 -5.84
N ILE A 91 1.26 -1.09 -6.67
CA ILE A 91 2.01 -1.35 -7.90
C ILE A 91 3.38 -0.70 -7.74
N PHE A 92 4.41 -1.53 -7.65
CA PHE A 92 5.78 -1.07 -7.43
C PHE A 92 6.47 -0.77 -8.77
N GLN A 93 7.47 0.11 -8.72
CA GLN A 93 8.31 0.39 -9.87
C GLN A 93 9.17 -0.82 -10.27
N GLY A 94 9.63 -1.60 -9.28
CA GLY A 94 10.29 -2.88 -9.50
C GLY A 94 9.29 -4.02 -9.48
N PHE A 95 9.74 -5.24 -9.77
CA PHE A 95 8.85 -6.41 -9.85
C PHE A 95 8.36 -6.88 -8.49
N ASN A 96 9.22 -6.86 -7.46
CA ASN A 96 8.89 -7.27 -6.09
C ASN A 96 8.22 -8.65 -5.99
N LEU A 97 8.67 -9.57 -6.84
CA LEU A 97 8.16 -10.93 -6.89
C LEU A 97 9.09 -11.89 -6.14
N ILE A 98 8.51 -12.95 -5.59
CA ILE A 98 9.28 -14.02 -4.97
C ILE A 98 9.76 -14.94 -6.08
N SER A 99 11.07 -15.02 -6.27
CA SER A 99 11.69 -15.65 -7.45
C SER A 99 11.52 -17.16 -7.51
N ASN A 100 11.34 -17.83 -6.38
CA ASN A 100 11.13 -19.29 -6.36
C ASN A 100 9.65 -19.70 -6.48
N LEU A 101 8.75 -18.73 -6.61
CA LEU A 101 7.34 -18.97 -6.92
C LEU A 101 7.08 -18.68 -8.39
N ASP A 102 6.12 -19.40 -8.99
CA ASP A 102 5.62 -19.07 -10.31
C ASP A 102 4.62 -17.89 -10.25
N ALA A 103 4.06 -17.50 -11.39
CA ALA A 103 3.12 -16.38 -11.44
C ALA A 103 1.89 -16.61 -10.57
N VAL A 104 1.30 -17.80 -10.63
CA VAL A 104 0.15 -18.15 -9.80
C VAL A 104 0.50 -18.06 -8.31
N GLY A 105 1.65 -18.60 -7.92
CA GLY A 105 2.11 -18.58 -6.53
C GLY A 105 2.29 -17.16 -5.98
N ASN A 106 2.84 -16.27 -6.78
CA ASN A 106 2.99 -14.86 -6.39
C ASN A 106 1.64 -14.18 -6.20
N VAL A 107 0.68 -14.42 -7.10
CA VAL A 107 -0.66 -13.83 -7.01
C VAL A 107 -1.46 -14.43 -5.86
N GLU A 108 -1.26 -15.72 -5.55
CA GLU A 108 -1.94 -16.37 -4.42
C GLU A 108 -1.49 -15.85 -3.06
N LEU A 109 -0.26 -15.36 -2.94
CA LEU A 109 0.37 -15.08 -1.65
C LEU A 109 -0.45 -14.15 -0.74
N PRO A 110 -1.00 -13.01 -1.19
CA PRO A 110 -1.87 -12.18 -0.36
C PRO A 110 -3.13 -12.91 0.12
N LEU A 111 -3.64 -13.84 -0.68
CA LEU A 111 -4.82 -14.62 -0.34
C LEU A 111 -4.51 -15.66 0.73
N VAL A 112 -3.28 -16.18 0.77
CA VAL A 112 -2.81 -17.05 1.85
C VAL A 112 -2.87 -16.28 3.18
N TYR A 113 -2.37 -15.05 3.21
CA TYR A 113 -2.41 -14.22 4.41
C TYR A 113 -3.83 -13.84 4.82
N ARG A 114 -4.75 -13.76 3.85
CA ARG A 114 -6.17 -13.49 4.13
C ARG A 114 -6.92 -14.70 4.66
N GLY A 115 -6.34 -15.90 4.58
CA GLY A 115 -6.96 -17.12 5.04
C GLY A 115 -7.90 -17.78 4.04
N VAL A 116 -7.80 -17.45 2.76
CA VAL A 116 -8.60 -18.06 1.70
C VAL A 116 -8.15 -19.51 1.46
N SER A 117 -9.09 -20.44 1.25
CA SER A 117 -8.79 -21.84 1.04
C SER A 117 -7.93 -22.06 -0.22
N LYS A 118 -7.18 -23.16 -0.24
CA LYS A 118 -6.26 -23.47 -1.34
C LYS A 118 -6.96 -23.51 -2.71
N ASN A 119 -8.11 -24.13 -2.80
CA ASN A 119 -8.85 -24.24 -4.07
C ASN A 119 -9.39 -22.89 -4.52
N GLU A 120 -9.97 -22.12 -3.61
CA GLU A 120 -10.53 -20.80 -3.90
C GLU A 120 -9.44 -19.79 -4.28
N ARG A 121 -8.32 -19.75 -3.53
CA ARG A 121 -7.24 -18.80 -3.84
C ARG A 121 -6.59 -19.07 -5.19
N LYS A 122 -6.43 -20.36 -5.56
CA LYS A 122 -5.89 -20.74 -6.86
C LYS A 122 -6.80 -20.28 -7.99
N GLN A 123 -8.10 -20.48 -7.83
CA GLN A 123 -9.11 -20.03 -8.78
C GLN A 123 -9.07 -18.50 -8.96
N LEU A 124 -9.04 -17.77 -7.85
CA LEU A 124 -8.97 -16.29 -7.86
C LEU A 124 -7.68 -15.80 -8.50
N ALA A 125 -6.55 -16.44 -8.20
CA ALA A 125 -5.25 -16.07 -8.78
C ALA A 125 -5.24 -16.30 -10.29
N MET A 126 -5.77 -17.41 -10.76
CA MET A 126 -5.87 -17.73 -12.19
C MET A 126 -6.77 -16.74 -12.92
N GLU A 127 -7.91 -16.39 -12.33
CA GLU A 127 -8.82 -15.38 -12.89
C GLU A 127 -8.16 -14.01 -12.98
N ALA A 128 -7.41 -13.60 -11.96
CA ALA A 128 -6.68 -12.35 -11.96
C ALA A 128 -5.62 -12.30 -13.06
N LEU A 129 -4.85 -13.36 -13.23
CA LEU A 129 -3.83 -13.44 -14.29
C LEU A 129 -4.47 -13.42 -15.68
N LYS A 130 -5.57 -14.12 -15.86
CA LYS A 130 -6.32 -14.10 -17.11
C LYS A 130 -6.82 -12.69 -17.45
N SER A 131 -7.29 -11.95 -16.45
CA SER A 131 -7.82 -10.60 -16.65
C SER A 131 -6.78 -9.60 -17.17
N VAL A 132 -5.49 -9.88 -16.97
CA VAL A 132 -4.38 -9.04 -17.46
C VAL A 132 -3.61 -9.70 -18.61
N GLY A 133 -4.16 -10.76 -19.20
CA GLY A 133 -3.57 -11.42 -20.38
C GLY A 133 -2.40 -12.33 -20.11
N LEU A 134 -2.25 -12.83 -18.88
CA LEU A 134 -1.13 -13.71 -18.49
C LEU A 134 -1.54 -15.16 -18.31
N GLU A 135 -2.67 -15.58 -18.88
CA GLU A 135 -3.18 -16.96 -18.77
C GLU A 135 -2.15 -17.99 -19.22
N ASP A 136 -1.41 -17.71 -20.30
CA ASP A 136 -0.41 -18.65 -20.84
C ASP A 136 0.90 -18.65 -20.05
N ARG A 137 1.04 -17.79 -19.03
CA ARG A 137 2.28 -17.62 -18.26
C ARG A 137 2.13 -17.93 -16.77
N MET A 138 1.05 -18.58 -16.39
CA MET A 138 0.73 -18.84 -14.98
C MET A 138 1.81 -19.63 -14.24
N LYS A 139 2.50 -20.52 -14.93
CA LYS A 139 3.57 -21.37 -14.36
C LYS A 139 4.96 -20.83 -14.59
N HIS A 140 5.12 -19.67 -15.21
CA HIS A 140 6.41 -19.02 -15.41
C HIS A 140 6.91 -18.41 -14.11
N LYS A 141 8.24 -18.48 -13.87
CA LYS A 141 8.92 -17.85 -12.76
C LYS A 141 9.54 -16.52 -13.18
#